data_d7571bb949aa767d5657bc4f819b3300
#
_entry.id   d7571bb949aa767d5657bc4f819b3300
#
_cell.length_a   1.000
_cell.length_b   1.000
_cell.length_c   1.000
_cell.angle_alpha   90.00
_cell.angle_beta   90.00
_cell.angle_gamma   90.00
#
_symmetry.space_group_name_H-M   'P 1'
#
loop_
_entity.id
_entity.type
_entity.pdbx_description
1 polymer ?
#
loop_
_entity_poly.entity_id
_entity_poly.type
_entity_poly.pdbx_seq_one_letter_code
_entity_poly.pdbx_strand_id
1 'polypeptide(L)'
;SLKAEGEVTLDEELMLCQHYINIEKLRLGDRLQVEWKFGKLPQGLRIPALTLQPLMENAIYHGVEPRFEPSEVKVAIDYDGKELRIVITNPVAPPLPHSRGNRMAVDNIRQRLLAHYGEGAKLTTHADALIHTTYLSYPLQVGVLRVDAPTAEKETRSQT
;
A
#
# COMPACT_ATOMS: atom_id res chain seq x y z
N SER A 1 11.26 -15.27 -13.96
CA SER A 1 10.48 -15.99 -12.96
C SER A 1 9.05 -15.43 -12.93
N LEU A 2 8.09 -16.27 -12.66
CA LEU A 2 6.68 -15.89 -12.52
C LEU A 2 6.48 -14.79 -11.47
N LYS A 3 7.38 -14.68 -10.48
CA LYS A 3 7.32 -13.63 -9.45
C LYS A 3 7.68 -12.24 -9.95
N ALA A 4 8.52 -12.12 -10.96
CA ALA A 4 8.89 -10.84 -11.56
C ALA A 4 7.81 -10.33 -12.51
N GLU A 5 7.01 -11.24 -13.08
CA GLU A 5 5.88 -10.90 -13.91
C GLU A 5 4.72 -10.41 -13.04
N GLY A 6 4.21 -9.24 -13.33
CA GLY A 6 3.11 -8.64 -12.58
C GLY A 6 3.51 -7.91 -11.31
N GLU A 7 4.79 -7.82 -10.99
CA GLU A 7 5.29 -6.95 -9.93
C GLU A 7 5.75 -5.60 -10.50
N VAL A 8 5.50 -4.57 -9.71
CA VAL A 8 5.98 -3.21 -9.95
C VAL A 8 6.74 -2.73 -8.72
N THR A 9 7.45 -1.61 -8.85
CA THR A 9 8.03 -0.99 -7.67
C THR A 9 6.94 -0.37 -6.80
N LEU A 10 7.20 -0.30 -5.51
CA LEU A 10 6.28 0.39 -4.59
C LEU A 10 6.10 1.85 -5.02
N ASP A 11 7.16 2.52 -5.48
CA ASP A 11 7.09 3.89 -5.96
C ASP A 11 6.15 4.04 -7.16
N GLU A 12 6.14 3.09 -8.08
CA GLU A 12 5.20 3.10 -9.21
C GLU A 12 3.74 2.95 -8.73
N GLU A 13 3.48 2.03 -7.79
CA GLU A 13 2.15 1.86 -7.20
C GLU A 13 1.71 3.13 -6.44
N LEU A 14 2.60 3.74 -5.69
CA LEU A 14 2.32 4.99 -4.98
C LEU A 14 1.99 6.13 -5.94
N MET A 15 2.69 6.20 -7.05
CA MET A 15 2.41 7.20 -8.09
C MET A 15 1.01 7.01 -8.67
N LEU A 16 0.63 5.78 -8.99
CA LEU A 16 -0.72 5.47 -9.48
C LEU A 16 -1.79 5.83 -8.45
N CYS A 17 -1.56 5.51 -7.19
CA CYS A 17 -2.45 5.88 -6.10
C CYS A 17 -2.58 7.40 -5.98
N GLN A 18 -1.50 8.13 -6.10
CA GLN A 18 -1.53 9.58 -5.99
C GLN A 18 -2.29 10.21 -7.17
N HIS A 19 -2.14 9.69 -8.37
CA HIS A 19 -2.95 10.12 -9.53
C HIS A 19 -4.43 9.88 -9.29
N TYR A 20 -4.78 8.72 -8.80
CA TYR A 20 -6.16 8.40 -8.46
C TYR A 20 -6.71 9.35 -7.39
N ILE A 21 -5.97 9.58 -6.33
CA ILE A 21 -6.36 10.51 -5.26
C ILE A 21 -6.56 11.92 -5.80
N ASN A 22 -5.68 12.39 -6.67
CA ASN A 22 -5.78 13.72 -7.27
C ASN A 22 -7.07 13.88 -8.09
N ILE A 23 -7.43 12.85 -8.84
CA ILE A 23 -8.69 12.84 -9.60
C ILE A 23 -9.90 12.87 -8.65
N GLU A 24 -9.88 12.04 -7.61
CA GLU A 24 -10.97 11.99 -6.63
C GLU A 24 -11.10 13.30 -5.84
N LYS A 25 -10.00 13.99 -5.57
CA LYS A 25 -10.03 15.31 -4.93
C LYS A 25 -10.71 16.38 -5.76
N LEU A 26 -10.68 16.27 -7.09
CA LEU A 26 -11.44 17.18 -7.94
C LEU A 26 -12.95 17.03 -7.70
N ARG A 27 -13.42 15.82 -7.45
CA ARG A 27 -14.84 15.53 -7.21
C ARG A 27 -15.24 15.76 -5.74
N LEU A 28 -14.42 15.31 -4.81
CA LEU A 28 -14.72 15.29 -3.38
C LEU A 28 -14.25 16.54 -2.65
N GLY A 29 -13.30 17.28 -3.21
CA GLY A 29 -12.73 18.48 -2.59
C GLY A 29 -12.12 18.18 -1.22
N ASP A 30 -12.36 19.08 -0.27
CA ASP A 30 -11.83 18.96 1.09
C ASP A 30 -12.44 17.81 1.90
N ARG A 31 -13.45 17.15 1.39
CA ARG A 31 -13.99 15.93 2.01
C ARG A 31 -12.99 14.79 2.01
N LEU A 32 -12.14 14.73 1.00
CA LEU A 32 -11.08 13.71 0.92
C LEU A 32 -9.77 14.26 1.47
N GLN A 33 -9.30 13.66 2.54
CA GLN A 33 -7.98 13.91 3.08
C GLN A 33 -7.21 12.60 3.16
N VAL A 34 -5.95 12.63 2.76
CA VAL A 34 -5.09 11.44 2.77
C VAL A 34 -3.81 11.78 3.52
N GLU A 35 -3.48 10.97 4.50
CA GLU A 35 -2.23 11.06 5.24
C GLU A 35 -1.38 9.82 4.95
N TRP A 36 -0.14 10.06 4.53
CA TRP A 36 0.85 9.03 4.30
C TRP A 36 1.89 9.03 5.42
N LYS A 37 2.18 7.84 5.96
CA LYS A 37 3.27 7.62 6.89
C LYS A 37 4.19 6.52 6.35
N PHE A 38 5.42 6.89 6.08
CA PHE A 38 6.44 5.95 5.62
C PHE A 38 7.47 5.70 6.71
N GLY A 39 7.69 4.42 7.03
CA GLY A 39 8.84 4.01 7.81
C GLY A 39 10.11 3.99 6.96
N LYS A 40 11.13 3.33 7.45
CA LYS A 40 12.36 3.10 6.68
C LYS A 40 12.09 2.03 5.63
N LEU A 41 12.03 2.44 4.37
CA LEU A 41 11.78 1.56 3.25
C LEU A 41 13.04 1.44 2.40
N PRO A 42 13.56 0.22 2.19
CA PRO A 42 14.63 0.00 1.23
C PRO A 42 14.20 0.46 -0.17
N GLN A 43 15.16 0.91 -0.95
CA GLN A 43 14.91 1.27 -2.34
C GLN A 43 14.56 0.02 -3.17
N GLY A 44 13.70 0.21 -4.16
CA GLY A 44 13.37 -0.85 -5.10
C GLY A 44 12.45 -1.94 -4.55
N LEU A 45 11.76 -1.69 -3.45
CA LEU A 45 10.71 -2.59 -2.97
C LEU A 45 9.68 -2.83 -4.06
N ARG A 46 9.29 -4.07 -4.22
CA ARG A 46 8.32 -4.48 -5.22
C ARG A 46 7.03 -4.99 -4.58
N ILE A 47 5.95 -4.80 -5.27
CA ILE A 47 4.61 -5.20 -4.87
C ILE A 47 3.89 -5.73 -6.12
N PRO A 48 3.00 -6.71 -5.99
CA PRO A 48 2.16 -7.07 -7.11
C PRO A 48 1.39 -5.85 -7.61
N ALA A 49 1.39 -5.63 -8.92
CA ALA A 49 0.69 -4.51 -9.54
C ALA A 49 -0.79 -4.52 -9.14
N LEU A 50 -1.39 -3.36 -8.98
CA LEU A 50 -2.79 -3.21 -8.60
C LEU A 50 -3.14 -3.88 -7.26
N THR A 51 -2.28 -3.70 -6.27
CA THR A 51 -2.54 -4.12 -4.89
C THR A 51 -3.00 -2.94 -4.04
N LEU A 52 -2.21 -1.87 -4.00
CA LEU A 52 -2.49 -0.71 -3.16
C LEU A 52 -3.63 0.14 -3.73
N GLN A 53 -3.65 0.37 -5.03
CA GLN A 53 -4.67 1.22 -5.66
C GLN A 53 -6.10 0.73 -5.40
N PRO A 54 -6.46 -0.55 -5.61
CA PRO A 54 -7.81 -1.02 -5.28
C PRO A 54 -8.16 -0.88 -3.81
N LEU A 55 -7.21 -1.04 -2.90
CA LEU A 55 -7.43 -0.82 -1.47
C LEU A 55 -7.70 0.66 -1.16
N MET A 56 -7.02 1.56 -1.82
CA MET A 56 -7.28 3.00 -1.71
C MET A 56 -8.65 3.36 -2.29
N GLU A 57 -9.00 2.81 -3.43
CA GLU A 57 -10.32 2.99 -4.03
C GLU A 57 -11.42 2.57 -3.07
N ASN A 58 -11.28 1.42 -2.43
CA ASN A 58 -12.23 0.94 -1.43
C ASN A 58 -12.31 1.86 -0.22
N ALA A 59 -11.18 2.31 0.31
CA ALA A 59 -11.14 3.20 1.47
C ALA A 59 -11.85 4.53 1.19
N ILE A 60 -11.67 5.08 0.00
CA ILE A 60 -12.33 6.33 -0.41
C ILE A 60 -13.82 6.09 -0.66
N TYR A 61 -14.17 5.05 -1.40
CA TYR A 61 -15.56 4.75 -1.74
C TYR A 61 -16.40 4.46 -0.49
N HIS A 62 -15.89 3.68 0.43
CA HIS A 62 -16.65 3.26 1.62
C HIS A 62 -16.49 4.19 2.80
N GLY A 63 -15.36 4.90 2.91
CA GLY A 63 -15.05 5.73 4.07
C GLY A 63 -15.26 7.23 3.88
N VAL A 64 -15.17 7.73 2.66
CA VAL A 64 -15.23 9.17 2.38
C VAL A 64 -16.50 9.54 1.64
N GLU A 65 -16.80 8.85 0.56
CA GLU A 65 -17.90 9.19 -0.34
C GLU A 65 -19.28 9.24 0.34
N PRO A 66 -19.64 8.33 1.27
CA PRO A 66 -20.92 8.40 1.95
C PRO A 66 -21.06 9.50 2.99
N ARG A 67 -19.95 10.20 3.30
CA ARG A 67 -19.91 11.21 4.37
C ARG A 67 -19.91 12.61 3.77
N PHE A 68 -20.59 13.55 4.42
CA PHE A 68 -20.56 14.96 4.06
C PHE A 68 -19.40 15.70 4.73
N GLU A 69 -18.85 15.14 5.79
CA GLU A 69 -17.77 15.72 6.57
C GLU A 69 -16.41 15.38 5.96
N PRO A 70 -15.38 16.19 6.20
CA PRO A 70 -14.01 15.80 5.88
C PRO A 70 -13.68 14.45 6.51
N SER A 71 -13.14 13.55 5.71
CA SER A 71 -12.82 12.19 6.11
C SER A 71 -11.40 11.85 5.69
N GLU A 72 -10.61 11.35 6.64
CA GLU A 72 -9.21 11.08 6.41
C GLU A 72 -8.97 9.58 6.18
N VAL A 73 -8.31 9.28 5.07
CA VAL A 73 -7.71 7.98 4.80
C VAL A 73 -6.25 8.06 5.21
N LYS A 74 -5.84 7.21 6.13
CA LYS A 74 -4.44 7.12 6.56
C LYS A 74 -3.81 5.87 6.02
N VAL A 75 -2.62 6.01 5.47
CA VAL A 75 -1.84 4.89 4.94
C VAL A 75 -0.48 4.88 5.60
N ALA A 76 -0.17 3.80 6.29
CA ALA A 76 1.15 3.58 6.88
C ALA A 76 1.82 2.41 6.16
N ILE A 77 3.06 2.60 5.73
CA ILE A 77 3.86 1.58 5.07
C ILE A 77 5.19 1.49 5.77
N ASP A 78 5.54 0.31 6.23
CA ASP A 78 6.85 0.06 6.85
C ASP A 78 7.40 -1.31 6.48
N TYR A 79 8.67 -1.51 6.78
CA TYR A 79 9.40 -2.73 6.55
C TYR A 79 10.29 -3.02 7.75
N ASP A 80 10.16 -4.21 8.32
CA ASP A 80 10.88 -4.60 9.55
C ASP A 80 12.14 -5.43 9.30
N GLY A 81 12.55 -5.57 8.05
CA GLY A 81 13.65 -6.44 7.64
C GLY A 81 13.22 -7.83 7.16
N LYS A 82 11.96 -8.19 7.36
CA LYS A 82 11.36 -9.45 6.95
C LYS A 82 10.07 -9.28 6.17
N GLU A 83 9.19 -8.43 6.65
CA GLU A 83 7.87 -8.22 6.08
C GLU A 83 7.66 -6.76 5.71
N LEU A 84 7.04 -6.54 4.57
CA LEU A 84 6.41 -5.28 4.25
C LEU A 84 5.03 -5.25 4.88
N ARG A 85 4.69 -4.15 5.53
CA ARG A 85 3.38 -3.93 6.17
C ARG A 85 2.74 -2.68 5.64
N ILE A 86 1.48 -2.80 5.29
CA ILE A 86 0.64 -1.70 4.85
C ILE A 86 -0.61 -1.69 5.71
N VAL A 87 -0.90 -0.55 6.32
CA VAL A 87 -2.11 -0.36 7.12
C VAL A 87 -2.87 0.82 6.53
N ILE A 88 -4.11 0.59 6.16
CA ILE A 88 -5.00 1.62 5.63
C ILE A 88 -6.19 1.75 6.57
N THR A 89 -6.43 2.96 7.06
CA THR A 89 -7.60 3.26 7.89
C THR A 89 -8.49 4.28 7.20
N ASN A 90 -9.78 4.10 7.38
CA ASN A 90 -10.77 5.06 6.94
C ASN A 90 -11.93 5.10 7.96
N PRO A 91 -12.68 6.20 8.02
CA PRO A 91 -13.87 6.24 8.86
C PRO A 91 -14.88 5.19 8.44
N VAL A 92 -15.58 4.61 9.42
CA VAL A 92 -16.76 3.79 9.16
C VAL A 92 -17.92 4.70 8.77
N ALA A 93 -18.59 4.37 7.69
CA ALA A 93 -19.74 5.10 7.21
C ALA A 93 -20.92 4.14 6.94
N PRO A 94 -22.14 4.63 6.88
CA PRO A 94 -23.26 3.81 6.48
C PRO A 94 -22.99 3.15 5.12
N PRO A 95 -23.38 1.87 4.93
CA PRO A 95 -23.15 1.21 3.66
C PRO A 95 -23.90 1.91 2.52
N LEU A 96 -23.21 2.12 1.41
CA LEU A 96 -23.83 2.62 0.19
C LEU A 96 -24.76 1.56 -0.42
N PRO A 97 -25.87 1.98 -1.06
CA PRO A 97 -26.61 1.08 -1.91
C PRO A 97 -25.68 0.49 -2.97
N HIS A 98 -25.68 -0.81 -3.16
CA HIS A 98 -24.80 -1.53 -4.11
C HIS A 98 -23.35 -1.76 -3.67
N SER A 99 -23.06 -1.78 -2.38
CA SER A 99 -21.71 -2.00 -1.83
C SER A 99 -21.15 -3.43 -1.97
N ARG A 100 -21.62 -4.22 -2.92
CA ARG A 100 -21.16 -5.61 -3.10
C ARG A 100 -19.72 -5.75 -3.59
N GLY A 101 -19.10 -4.67 -4.09
CA GLY A 101 -17.78 -4.73 -4.69
C GLY A 101 -16.61 -4.90 -3.71
N ASN A 102 -16.78 -4.56 -2.44
CA ASN A 102 -15.68 -4.47 -1.50
C ASN A 102 -15.04 -5.82 -1.17
N ARG A 103 -15.83 -6.83 -0.90
CA ARG A 103 -15.33 -8.18 -0.59
C ARG A 103 -14.59 -8.81 -1.75
N MET A 104 -15.08 -8.64 -2.97
CA MET A 104 -14.47 -9.22 -4.15
C MET A 104 -13.08 -8.65 -4.41
N ALA A 105 -12.92 -7.34 -4.28
CA ALA A 105 -11.63 -6.70 -4.48
C ALA A 105 -10.60 -7.15 -3.44
N VAL A 106 -10.98 -7.18 -2.17
CA VAL A 106 -10.11 -7.64 -1.08
C VAL A 106 -9.75 -9.12 -1.26
N ASP A 107 -10.72 -9.96 -1.59
CA ASP A 107 -10.48 -11.39 -1.81
C ASP A 107 -9.56 -11.65 -3.00
N ASN A 108 -9.73 -10.92 -4.10
CA ASN A 108 -8.85 -11.01 -5.26
C ASN A 108 -7.41 -10.62 -4.92
N ILE A 109 -7.22 -9.56 -4.17
CA ILE A 109 -5.90 -9.14 -3.72
C ILE A 109 -5.30 -10.18 -2.79
N ARG A 110 -6.07 -10.71 -1.86
CA ARG A 110 -5.62 -11.77 -0.94
C ARG A 110 -5.14 -13.00 -1.71
N GLN A 111 -5.88 -13.45 -2.71
CA GLN A 111 -5.50 -14.60 -3.53
C GLN A 111 -4.23 -14.33 -4.32
N ARG A 112 -4.07 -13.13 -4.87
CA ARG A 112 -2.85 -12.74 -5.60
C ARG A 112 -1.64 -12.69 -4.68
N LEU A 113 -1.78 -12.18 -3.47
CA LEU A 113 -0.70 -12.16 -2.48
C LEU A 113 -0.29 -13.57 -2.07
N LEU A 114 -1.26 -14.45 -1.85
CA LEU A 114 -0.98 -15.86 -1.55
C LEU A 114 -0.25 -16.55 -2.70
N ALA A 115 -0.63 -16.26 -3.95
CA ALA A 115 0.03 -16.82 -5.12
C ALA A 115 1.49 -16.33 -5.27
N HIS A 116 1.76 -15.07 -4.91
CA HIS A 116 3.11 -14.50 -5.00
C HIS A 116 4.02 -14.85 -3.84
N TYR A 117 3.49 -14.88 -2.62
CA TYR A 117 4.30 -14.94 -1.39
C TYR A 117 3.97 -16.12 -0.50
N GLY A 118 2.97 -16.95 -0.88
CA GLY A 118 2.57 -18.11 -0.08
C GLY A 118 1.87 -17.72 1.23
N GLU A 119 1.87 -18.66 2.17
CA GLU A 119 1.15 -18.54 3.44
C GLU A 119 1.63 -17.42 4.36
N GLY A 120 2.80 -16.87 4.11
CA GLY A 120 3.31 -15.71 4.85
C GLY A 120 2.59 -14.40 4.52
N ALA A 121 1.86 -14.33 3.41
CA ALA A 121 1.09 -13.16 3.03
C ALA A 121 -0.24 -13.13 3.79
N LYS A 122 -0.60 -11.94 4.28
CA LYS A 122 -1.84 -11.73 5.04
C LYS A 122 -2.54 -10.47 4.57
N LEU A 123 -3.85 -10.55 4.45
CA LEU A 123 -4.70 -9.40 4.20
C LEU A 123 -5.95 -9.58 5.06
N THR A 124 -6.09 -8.74 6.07
CA THR A 124 -7.18 -8.78 7.02
C THR A 124 -7.86 -7.43 7.12
N THR A 125 -9.12 -7.43 7.48
CA THR A 125 -9.90 -6.22 7.72
C THR A 125 -10.55 -6.28 9.08
N HIS A 126 -10.64 -5.14 9.73
CA HIS A 126 -11.30 -4.99 11.03
C HIS A 126 -12.02 -3.64 11.08
N ALA A 127 -13.19 -3.63 11.67
CA ALA A 127 -13.90 -2.39 11.89
C ALA A 127 -14.44 -2.34 13.32
N ASP A 128 -14.26 -1.19 13.96
CA ASP A 128 -15.00 -0.82 15.17
C ASP A 128 -16.12 0.16 14.81
N ALA A 129 -16.65 0.87 15.79
CA ALA A 129 -17.75 1.82 15.56
C ALA A 129 -17.33 3.04 14.73
N LEU A 130 -16.04 3.38 14.70
CA LEU A 130 -15.54 4.63 14.13
C LEU A 130 -14.59 4.42 12.96
N ILE A 131 -13.75 3.39 13.00
CA ILE A 131 -12.62 3.19 12.08
C ILE A 131 -12.66 1.81 11.48
N HIS A 132 -12.49 1.75 10.18
CA HIS A 132 -12.21 0.54 9.43
C HIS A 132 -10.71 0.47 9.13
N THR A 133 -10.09 -0.67 9.41
CA THR A 133 -8.67 -0.91 9.17
C THR A 133 -8.49 -2.07 8.20
N THR A 134 -7.71 -1.84 7.16
CA THR A 134 -7.19 -2.89 6.28
C THR A 134 -5.72 -3.10 6.60
N TYR A 135 -5.35 -4.32 6.89
CA TYR A 135 -4.00 -4.71 7.25
C TYR A 135 -3.45 -5.69 6.22
N LEU A 136 -2.33 -5.34 5.62
CA LEU A 136 -1.63 -6.14 4.63
C LEU A 136 -0.20 -6.37 5.07
N SER A 137 0.26 -7.62 5.03
CA SER A 137 1.67 -7.94 5.21
C SER A 137 2.08 -9.08 4.31
N TYR A 138 3.32 -9.05 3.85
CA TYR A 138 3.91 -10.17 3.14
C TYR A 138 5.43 -10.20 3.33
N PRO A 139 6.01 -11.41 3.30
CA PRO A 139 7.45 -11.54 3.43
C PRO A 139 8.12 -10.99 2.19
N LEU A 140 9.15 -10.20 2.41
CA LEU A 140 9.92 -9.62 1.33
C LEU A 140 11.41 -9.81 1.61
N GLN A 141 12.07 -10.57 0.76
CA GLN A 141 13.50 -10.76 0.87
C GLN A 141 14.23 -9.62 0.22
N VAL A 142 14.62 -8.64 1.02
CA VAL A 142 15.38 -7.48 0.59
C VAL A 142 16.89 -7.74 0.65
N GLY A 143 17.31 -8.91 1.09
CA GLY A 143 18.73 -9.30 1.04
C GLY A 143 19.31 -9.24 -0.36
N VAL A 144 18.46 -9.27 -1.40
CA VAL A 144 18.82 -9.09 -2.81
C VAL A 144 18.95 -7.60 -3.16
N LEU A 145 18.29 -6.73 -2.40
CA LEU A 145 18.43 -5.29 -2.46
C LEU A 145 19.58 -4.83 -1.54
N ARG A 146 20.57 -5.66 -1.35
CA ARG A 146 21.85 -5.14 -0.95
C ARG A 146 22.21 -4.14 -2.04
N VAL A 147 21.79 -2.93 -1.83
CA VAL A 147 22.57 -1.82 -2.30
C VAL A 147 23.94 -2.15 -1.76
N ASP A 148 24.82 -2.56 -2.63
CA ASP A 148 26.22 -2.61 -2.30
C ASP A 148 26.47 -1.27 -1.66
N ALA A 149 26.79 -1.29 -0.37
CA ALA A 149 27.24 -0.09 0.29
C ALA A 149 28.26 0.52 -0.67
N PRO A 150 28.13 1.80 -1.06
CA PRO A 150 29.05 2.38 -1.99
C PRO A 150 30.41 1.97 -1.49
N THR A 151 31.08 1.17 -2.26
CA THR A 151 32.45 0.78 -1.99
C THR A 151 33.15 2.10 -1.84
N ALA A 152 33.51 2.44 -0.63
CA ALA A 152 34.41 3.55 -0.41
C ALA A 152 35.59 3.23 -1.31
N GLU A 153 35.68 3.93 -2.43
CA GLU A 153 36.88 3.94 -3.23
C GLU A 153 37.96 4.29 -2.24
N LYS A 154 38.71 3.29 -1.88
CA LYS A 154 40.00 3.54 -1.25
C LYS A 154 40.76 4.30 -2.31
N GLU A 155 40.74 5.60 -2.17
CA GLU A 155 41.78 6.42 -2.78
C GLU A 155 43.08 5.84 -2.26
N THR A 156 43.66 5.01 -3.08
CA THR A 156 45.05 4.65 -2.94
C THR A 156 45.81 5.93 -3.31
N ARG A 157 46.04 6.74 -2.32
CA ARG A 157 47.08 7.74 -2.45
C ARG A 157 48.38 6.99 -2.70
N SER A 158 48.71 6.90 -3.95
CA SER A 158 50.09 6.69 -4.35
C SER A 158 50.90 7.89 -3.85
N GLN A 159 51.56 7.67 -2.74
CA GLN A 159 52.67 8.55 -2.37
C GLN A 159 53.89 8.06 -3.12
N THR A 160 54.29 8.78 -4.10
CA THR A 160 55.68 8.88 -4.53
C THR A 160 56.34 9.88 -3.64
#